data_f9e1f0c212c4172c2c3ed0bb22464a54
#
_entry.id   f9e1f0c212c4172c2c3ed0bb22464a54
#
_cell.length_a   1.000
_cell.length_b   1.000
_cell.length_c   1.000
_cell.angle_alpha   90.00
_cell.angle_beta   90.00
_cell.angle_gamma   90.00
#
_symmetry.space_group_name_H-M   'P 1'
#
loop_
_entity.id
_entity.type
_entity.pdbx_description
1 polymer ?
#
loop_
_entity_poly.entity_id
_entity_poly.type
_entity_poly.pdbx_seq_one_letter_code
_entity_poly.pdbx_strand_id
1 'polypeptide(L)'
;MHMKKIIIIPILLVLFMRSYAVTVETTANLNVYYPEYSKIDLVCGQMPKTSQKDVLFCCEAAFTGELLNEFKHLNIADNHICNGVMKKGYRCRANTGGFVWGKGKWKFMRKADFPTTTKGWNMGFCQLLIIHNGEVRPIGSKMRNSRTIYRALCEKNGKLCIIESKKVITYEDFVRYLKDFKVKHAIYLDMGSGWNHAWYRDKEKVVVLHPKTHNYCTNWITFYK
;
A
#
# COMPACT_ATOMS: atom_id res chain seq x y z
N MET A 1 10.96 -63.43 -30.05
CA MET A 1 10.54 -62.05 -30.39
C MET A 1 9.91 -61.44 -29.12
N HIS A 2 10.70 -60.66 -28.36
CA HIS A 2 10.21 -60.05 -27.08
C HIS A 2 9.64 -58.66 -27.37
N MET A 3 8.33 -58.54 -27.28
CA MET A 3 7.66 -57.22 -27.30
C MET A 3 7.91 -56.46 -25.99
N LYS A 4 8.65 -55.35 -26.04
CA LYS A 4 8.78 -54.40 -24.91
C LYS A 4 7.48 -53.62 -24.78
N LYS A 5 6.76 -53.82 -23.66
CA LYS A 5 5.61 -52.98 -23.31
C LYS A 5 6.11 -51.57 -22.90
N ILE A 6 5.77 -50.54 -23.68
CA ILE A 6 6.01 -49.16 -23.34
C ILE A 6 4.88 -48.73 -22.40
N ILE A 7 5.22 -48.46 -21.14
CA ILE A 7 4.29 -47.92 -20.15
C ILE A 7 4.35 -46.39 -20.33
N ILE A 8 3.30 -45.80 -20.90
CA ILE A 8 3.13 -44.37 -20.97
C ILE A 8 2.51 -43.93 -19.63
N ILE A 9 3.29 -43.25 -18.79
CA ILE A 9 2.81 -42.63 -17.55
C ILE A 9 2.24 -41.26 -17.94
N PRO A 10 0.94 -41.02 -17.76
CA PRO A 10 0.38 -39.69 -18.00
C PRO A 10 0.94 -38.70 -16.97
N ILE A 11 1.71 -37.74 -17.41
CA ILE A 11 2.14 -36.61 -16.57
C ILE A 11 0.90 -35.74 -16.34
N LEU A 12 0.33 -35.85 -15.14
CA LEU A 12 -0.77 -34.99 -14.70
C LEU A 12 -0.22 -33.59 -14.46
N LEU A 13 -0.39 -32.69 -15.42
CA LEU A 13 -0.03 -31.29 -15.31
C LEU A 13 -1.04 -30.62 -14.36
N VAL A 14 -0.71 -30.57 -13.07
CA VAL A 14 -1.51 -29.82 -12.10
C VAL A 14 -1.24 -28.35 -12.33
N LEU A 15 -2.12 -27.70 -13.08
CA LEU A 15 -2.17 -26.24 -13.18
C LEU A 15 -2.58 -25.68 -11.82
N PHE A 16 -1.61 -25.22 -11.04
CA PHE A 16 -1.87 -24.40 -9.86
C PHE A 16 -2.46 -23.07 -10.33
N MET A 17 -3.77 -22.97 -10.40
CA MET A 17 -4.45 -21.68 -10.54
C MET A 17 -4.14 -20.85 -9.29
N ARG A 18 -3.29 -19.83 -9.40
CA ARG A 18 -3.11 -18.84 -8.33
C ARG A 18 -4.45 -18.18 -8.07
N SER A 19 -5.01 -18.43 -6.91
CA SER A 19 -6.19 -17.70 -6.44
C SER A 19 -5.71 -16.35 -5.91
N TYR A 20 -5.84 -15.32 -6.72
CA TYR A 20 -5.56 -13.95 -6.28
C TYR A 20 -6.68 -13.48 -5.35
N ALA A 21 -6.34 -13.24 -4.10
CA ALA A 21 -7.26 -12.82 -3.06
C ALA A 21 -6.60 -11.83 -2.10
N VAL A 22 -7.39 -11.21 -1.25
CA VAL A 22 -6.91 -10.47 -0.09
C VAL A 22 -7.23 -11.28 1.15
N THR A 23 -6.20 -11.82 1.79
CA THR A 23 -6.36 -12.46 3.10
C THR A 23 -6.47 -11.39 4.17
N VAL A 24 -7.47 -11.50 5.04
CA VAL A 24 -7.69 -10.56 6.14
C VAL A 24 -7.40 -11.26 7.47
N GLU A 25 -6.41 -10.74 8.19
CA GLU A 25 -6.11 -11.12 9.58
C GLU A 25 -6.66 -10.02 10.50
N THR A 26 -7.30 -10.42 11.60
CA THR A 26 -7.89 -9.48 12.55
C THR A 26 -7.35 -9.75 13.94
N THR A 27 -6.78 -8.72 14.56
CA THR A 27 -6.39 -8.72 15.97
C THR A 27 -7.41 -7.96 16.84
N ALA A 28 -7.18 -7.81 18.11
CA ALA A 28 -8.02 -6.98 18.98
C ALA A 28 -8.12 -5.52 18.50
N ASN A 29 -7.03 -4.95 17.94
CA ASN A 29 -6.90 -3.54 17.64
C ASN A 29 -6.69 -3.22 16.15
N LEU A 30 -6.31 -4.21 15.32
CA LEU A 30 -5.89 -4.01 13.94
C LEU A 30 -6.66 -4.94 13.00
N ASN A 31 -6.93 -4.43 11.79
CA ASN A 31 -7.22 -5.22 10.60
C ASN A 31 -5.98 -5.21 9.72
N VAL A 32 -5.59 -6.37 9.22
CA VAL A 32 -4.40 -6.58 8.39
C VAL A 32 -4.81 -7.23 7.09
N TYR A 33 -4.53 -6.59 5.98
CA TYR A 33 -4.90 -7.01 4.65
C TYR A 33 -3.64 -7.45 3.90
N TYR A 34 -3.59 -8.70 3.45
CA TYR A 34 -2.50 -9.27 2.67
C TYR A 34 -3.00 -9.53 1.23
N PRO A 35 -2.80 -8.58 0.29
CA PRO A 35 -3.11 -8.82 -1.11
C PRO A 35 -2.13 -9.83 -1.71
N GLU A 36 -2.62 -10.84 -2.42
CA GLU A 36 -1.81 -11.74 -3.24
C GLU A 36 -1.62 -11.16 -4.64
N TYR A 37 -0.73 -10.21 -4.77
CA TYR A 37 -0.58 -9.37 -5.96
C TYR A 37 0.56 -9.86 -6.88
N SER A 38 0.47 -9.49 -8.17
CA SER A 38 1.55 -9.57 -9.15
C SER A 38 2.17 -8.20 -9.43
N LYS A 39 1.39 -7.11 -9.23
CA LYS A 39 1.78 -5.74 -9.51
C LYS A 39 1.27 -4.79 -8.42
N ILE A 40 2.06 -3.75 -8.12
CA ILE A 40 1.63 -2.58 -7.34
C ILE A 40 1.82 -1.34 -8.20
N ASP A 41 0.89 -0.40 -8.10
CA ASP A 41 0.99 0.89 -8.78
C ASP A 41 0.58 2.04 -7.86
N LEU A 42 1.11 3.23 -8.17
CA LEU A 42 0.60 4.49 -7.65
C LEU A 42 -0.31 5.08 -8.72
N VAL A 43 -1.61 4.95 -8.52
CA VAL A 43 -2.61 5.54 -9.42
C VAL A 43 -2.80 7.00 -9.03
N CYS A 44 -2.65 7.89 -9.99
CA CYS A 44 -2.76 9.32 -9.78
C CYS A 44 -3.94 9.87 -10.59
N GLY A 45 -4.72 10.77 -9.99
CA GLY A 45 -5.85 11.46 -10.62
C GLY A 45 -7.21 10.91 -10.21
N GLN A 46 -7.54 9.71 -10.61
CA GLN A 46 -8.83 9.09 -10.28
C GLN A 46 -8.63 7.75 -9.59
N MET A 47 -9.42 7.50 -8.55
CA MET A 47 -9.43 6.23 -7.85
C MET A 47 -9.85 5.09 -8.80
N PRO A 48 -9.16 3.94 -8.78
CA PRO A 48 -9.60 2.75 -9.48
C PRO A 48 -11.05 2.38 -9.16
N LYS A 49 -11.83 2.08 -10.20
CA LYS A 49 -13.23 1.71 -10.02
C LYS A 49 -13.35 0.28 -9.48
N THR A 50 -14.33 0.04 -8.64
CA THR A 50 -14.63 -1.30 -8.10
C THR A 50 -15.02 -2.31 -9.18
N SER A 51 -15.40 -1.85 -10.37
CA SER A 51 -15.66 -2.71 -11.55
C SER A 51 -14.38 -3.27 -12.19
N GLN A 52 -13.20 -2.73 -11.90
CA GLN A 52 -11.91 -3.24 -12.41
C GLN A 52 -11.56 -4.55 -11.69
N LYS A 53 -11.78 -5.68 -12.35
CA LYS A 53 -11.67 -7.03 -11.76
C LYS A 53 -10.25 -7.46 -11.44
N ASP A 54 -9.25 -6.83 -12.02
CA ASP A 54 -7.82 -7.05 -11.77
C ASP A 54 -7.30 -6.34 -10.51
N VAL A 55 -8.04 -5.36 -9.98
CA VAL A 55 -7.68 -4.68 -8.73
C VAL A 55 -8.09 -5.52 -7.53
N LEU A 56 -7.13 -5.77 -6.63
CA LEU A 56 -7.31 -6.53 -5.39
C LEU A 56 -7.55 -5.64 -4.19
N PHE A 57 -6.75 -4.58 -4.06
CA PHE A 57 -6.83 -3.63 -2.95
C PHE A 57 -6.47 -2.23 -3.43
N CYS A 58 -7.18 -1.22 -2.96
CA CYS A 58 -6.94 0.17 -3.29
C CYS A 58 -7.22 1.06 -2.07
N CYS A 59 -6.28 1.94 -1.74
CA CYS A 59 -6.45 2.96 -0.71
C CYS A 59 -5.56 4.17 -1.01
N GLU A 60 -5.80 5.29 -0.32
CA GLU A 60 -4.96 6.48 -0.41
C GLU A 60 -3.51 6.16 -0.07
N ALA A 61 -2.56 6.95 -0.65
CA ALA A 61 -1.13 6.73 -0.47
C ALA A 61 -0.42 7.96 0.13
N ALA A 62 0.11 8.84 -0.71
CA ALA A 62 0.84 10.02 -0.28
C ALA A 62 -0.10 11.16 0.13
N PHE A 63 0.39 12.05 1.01
CA PHE A 63 -0.35 13.26 1.35
C PHE A 63 -0.73 14.04 0.10
N THR A 64 -1.98 14.49 0.09
CA THR A 64 -2.52 15.42 -0.89
C THR A 64 -2.43 16.83 -0.32
N GLY A 65 -1.96 17.77 -1.12
CA GLY A 65 -1.88 19.18 -0.76
C GLY A 65 -3.21 19.89 -0.91
N GLU A 66 -3.14 21.18 -1.24
CA GLU A 66 -4.32 22.01 -1.47
C GLU A 66 -5.23 21.41 -2.54
N LEU A 67 -6.52 21.46 -2.26
CA LEU A 67 -7.55 20.92 -3.13
C LEU A 67 -7.79 21.89 -4.28
N LEU A 68 -7.38 21.49 -5.46
CA LEU A 68 -7.65 22.23 -6.68
C LEU A 68 -8.81 21.59 -7.43
N ASN A 69 -9.56 22.38 -8.17
CA ASN A 69 -10.65 21.89 -9.02
C ASN A 69 -10.18 20.90 -10.09
N GLU A 70 -8.89 20.96 -10.44
CA GLU A 70 -8.25 20.07 -11.36
C GLU A 70 -7.13 19.27 -10.69
N PHE A 71 -7.01 17.98 -11.04
CA PHE A 71 -5.89 17.17 -10.63
C PHE A 71 -4.58 17.71 -11.20
N LYS A 72 -3.60 17.93 -10.30
CA LYS A 72 -2.23 18.29 -10.68
C LYS A 72 -1.25 17.43 -9.89
N HIS A 73 -0.21 16.93 -10.52
CA HIS A 73 0.84 16.17 -9.83
C HIS A 73 1.49 16.95 -8.68
N LEU A 74 1.52 18.28 -8.78
CA LEU A 74 2.00 19.15 -7.71
C LEU A 74 1.18 19.05 -6.42
N ASN A 75 -0.04 18.51 -6.46
CA ASN A 75 -0.87 18.27 -5.28
C ASN A 75 -0.46 17.03 -4.49
N ILE A 76 0.41 16.18 -5.03
CA ILE A 76 0.95 15.01 -4.33
C ILE A 76 2.23 15.43 -3.61
N ALA A 77 2.40 14.98 -2.39
CA ALA A 77 3.57 15.32 -1.57
C ALA A 77 4.86 14.74 -2.13
N ASP A 78 5.88 15.62 -2.28
CA ASP A 78 7.23 15.29 -2.71
C ASP A 78 7.33 14.62 -4.10
N ASN A 79 8.51 14.17 -4.46
CA ASN A 79 8.71 13.40 -5.67
C ASN A 79 8.01 12.04 -5.54
N HIS A 80 7.39 11.62 -6.64
CA HIS A 80 6.71 10.34 -6.72
C HIS A 80 6.86 9.73 -8.11
N ILE A 81 6.67 8.43 -8.21
CA ILE A 81 6.73 7.68 -9.48
C ILE A 81 5.32 7.15 -9.76
N CYS A 82 4.72 7.65 -10.82
CA CYS A 82 3.39 7.29 -11.26
C CYS A 82 3.49 6.71 -12.67
N ASN A 83 3.05 5.45 -12.86
CA ASN A 83 3.16 4.74 -14.15
C ASN A 83 4.59 4.75 -14.74
N GLY A 84 5.60 4.52 -13.90
CA GLY A 84 7.00 4.51 -14.32
C GLY A 84 7.60 5.88 -14.67
N VAL A 85 6.86 6.98 -14.42
CA VAL A 85 7.32 8.34 -14.69
C VAL A 85 7.53 9.09 -13.38
N MET A 86 8.73 9.65 -13.22
CA MET A 86 9.04 10.54 -12.10
C MET A 86 8.27 11.85 -12.24
N LYS A 87 7.56 12.22 -11.20
CA LYS A 87 6.82 13.47 -11.09
C LYS A 87 7.29 14.25 -9.87
N LYS A 88 7.33 15.57 -9.99
CA LYS A 88 7.62 16.47 -8.89
C LYS A 88 6.32 16.83 -8.19
N GLY A 89 6.31 16.77 -6.86
CA GLY A 89 5.20 17.21 -6.02
C GLY A 89 5.58 18.41 -5.15
N TYR A 90 4.66 18.86 -4.30
CA TYR A 90 4.95 19.93 -3.35
C TYR A 90 5.85 19.41 -2.22
N ARG A 91 6.69 20.29 -1.67
CA ARG A 91 7.59 19.92 -0.56
C ARG A 91 6.80 19.70 0.72
N CYS A 92 6.80 18.47 1.23
CA CYS A 92 6.17 18.12 2.51
C CYS A 92 7.24 17.87 3.58
N ARG A 93 7.22 18.67 4.66
CA ARG A 93 8.16 18.52 5.78
C ARG A 93 7.81 17.33 6.69
N ALA A 94 6.57 16.88 6.70
CA ALA A 94 6.13 15.74 7.50
C ALA A 94 6.64 14.41 6.95
N ASN A 95 6.97 14.34 5.65
CA ASN A 95 7.48 13.12 5.04
C ASN A 95 8.92 12.88 5.45
N THR A 96 9.18 11.70 5.99
CA THR A 96 10.49 11.26 6.49
C THR A 96 11.03 10.03 5.78
N GLY A 97 10.21 9.37 4.97
CA GLY A 97 10.56 8.19 4.21
C GLY A 97 9.91 8.09 2.84
N GLY A 98 10.15 6.98 2.18
CA GLY A 98 9.58 6.63 0.90
C GLY A 98 9.43 5.13 0.74
N PHE A 99 8.57 4.77 -0.20
CA PHE A 99 8.35 3.41 -0.67
C PHE A 99 8.44 3.38 -2.19
N VAL A 100 9.07 2.34 -2.74
CA VAL A 100 9.12 2.08 -4.17
C VAL A 100 8.85 0.62 -4.47
N TRP A 101 8.26 0.35 -5.64
CA TRP A 101 8.05 -0.98 -6.17
C TRP A 101 8.40 -1.05 -7.66
N GLY A 102 9.00 -2.15 -8.10
CA GLY A 102 9.28 -2.41 -9.50
C GLY A 102 9.81 -3.82 -9.73
N LYS A 103 9.37 -4.47 -10.81
CA LYS A 103 9.83 -5.82 -11.21
C LYS A 103 9.74 -6.85 -10.07
N GLY A 104 8.65 -6.82 -9.29
CA GLY A 104 8.43 -7.73 -8.17
C GLY A 104 9.27 -7.46 -6.92
N LYS A 105 10.08 -6.39 -6.92
CA LYS A 105 10.87 -5.95 -5.77
C LYS A 105 10.30 -4.67 -5.19
N TRP A 106 10.52 -4.46 -3.89
CA TRP A 106 10.11 -3.25 -3.19
C TRP A 106 11.15 -2.83 -2.16
N LYS A 107 11.09 -1.57 -1.77
CA LYS A 107 12.00 -1.01 -0.76
C LYS A 107 11.33 0.10 0.02
N PHE A 108 11.44 0.02 1.37
CA PHE A 108 11.23 1.15 2.27
C PHE A 108 12.57 1.85 2.51
N MET A 109 12.56 3.16 2.59
CA MET A 109 13.78 3.94 2.72
C MET A 109 13.54 5.27 3.43
N ARG A 110 14.60 5.94 3.85
CA ARG A 110 14.52 7.34 4.30
C ARG A 110 14.21 8.24 3.09
N LYS A 111 13.57 9.37 3.32
CA LYS A 111 13.24 10.33 2.26
C LYS A 111 14.47 10.78 1.46
N ALA A 112 15.61 10.99 2.14
CA ALA A 112 16.87 11.38 1.48
C ALA A 112 17.38 10.35 0.47
N ASP A 113 16.99 9.08 0.65
CA ASP A 113 17.41 7.96 -0.20
C ASP A 113 16.39 7.67 -1.33
N PHE A 114 15.31 8.49 -1.44
CA PHE A 114 14.29 8.29 -2.48
C PHE A 114 14.91 8.50 -3.87
N PRO A 115 14.62 7.64 -4.84
CA PRO A 115 15.24 7.70 -6.16
C PRO A 115 15.07 9.05 -6.84
N THR A 116 16.07 9.48 -7.56
CA THR A 116 16.02 10.65 -8.46
C THR A 116 15.69 10.25 -9.90
N THR A 117 15.69 8.95 -10.20
CA THR A 117 15.35 8.38 -11.51
C THR A 117 14.42 7.18 -11.32
N THR A 118 13.73 6.78 -12.38
CA THR A 118 12.81 5.62 -12.36
C THR A 118 13.49 4.29 -12.68
N LYS A 119 14.83 4.25 -12.81
CA LYS A 119 15.55 3.03 -13.19
C LYS A 119 15.23 1.88 -12.22
N GLY A 120 14.51 0.87 -12.70
CA GLY A 120 14.12 -0.31 -11.92
C GLY A 120 12.84 -0.16 -11.09
N TRP A 121 12.20 1.02 -11.08
CA TRP A 121 10.99 1.30 -10.30
C TRP A 121 9.83 1.72 -11.18
N ASN A 122 8.67 1.10 -10.96
CA ASN A 122 7.43 1.40 -11.69
C ASN A 122 6.55 2.37 -10.92
N MET A 123 6.61 2.32 -9.58
CA MET A 123 5.87 3.23 -8.72
C MET A 123 6.67 3.59 -7.47
N GLY A 124 6.33 4.71 -6.85
CA GLY A 124 6.90 5.11 -5.57
C GLY A 124 6.32 6.43 -5.07
N PHE A 125 6.36 6.63 -3.77
CA PHE A 125 5.91 7.84 -3.11
C PHE A 125 6.67 8.11 -1.82
N CYS A 126 6.69 9.36 -1.39
CA CYS A 126 7.21 9.77 -0.10
C CYS A 126 6.06 9.95 0.90
N GLN A 127 6.30 9.53 2.16
CA GLN A 127 5.34 9.66 3.24
C GLN A 127 6.06 9.60 4.60
N LEU A 128 5.33 9.71 5.70
CA LEU A 128 5.84 9.55 7.06
C LEU A 128 6.28 8.10 7.30
N LEU A 129 7.57 7.90 7.53
CA LEU A 129 8.13 6.60 7.89
C LEU A 129 7.93 6.35 9.39
N ILE A 130 7.11 5.36 9.73
CA ILE A 130 6.74 5.04 11.13
C ILE A 130 7.77 4.08 11.75
N ILE A 131 8.06 2.98 11.04
CA ILE A 131 8.99 1.94 11.47
C ILE A 131 9.96 1.66 10.32
N HIS A 132 11.24 1.53 10.63
CA HIS A 132 12.27 1.16 9.66
C HIS A 132 13.25 0.17 10.29
N ASN A 133 13.40 -1.01 9.70
CA ASN A 133 14.19 -2.12 10.24
C ASN A 133 13.81 -2.50 11.69
N GLY A 134 12.51 -2.47 12.02
CA GLY A 134 12.00 -2.76 13.36
C GLY A 134 12.11 -1.61 14.37
N GLU A 135 12.75 -0.50 13.99
CA GLU A 135 12.92 0.68 14.85
C GLU A 135 11.88 1.75 14.56
N VAL A 136 11.28 2.30 15.61
CA VAL A 136 10.34 3.43 15.51
C VAL A 136 11.10 4.69 15.13
N ARG A 137 10.55 5.42 14.17
CA ARG A 137 11.13 6.69 13.71
C ARG A 137 10.55 7.88 14.48
N PRO A 138 11.36 8.89 14.78
CA PRO A 138 10.88 10.13 15.40
C PRO A 138 9.82 10.82 14.54
N ILE A 139 8.84 11.42 15.20
CA ILE A 139 7.77 12.17 14.57
C ILE A 139 7.60 13.54 15.23
N GLY A 140 7.10 14.51 14.47
CA GLY A 140 6.78 15.84 14.97
C GLY A 140 5.58 15.82 15.95
N SER A 141 5.58 16.75 16.91
CA SER A 141 4.56 16.86 17.96
C SER A 141 3.12 16.95 17.44
N LYS A 142 2.92 17.59 16.28
CA LYS A 142 1.58 17.79 15.70
C LYS A 142 0.87 16.47 15.37
N MET A 143 1.59 15.48 14.89
CA MET A 143 1.03 14.17 14.57
C MET A 143 0.86 13.30 15.83
N ARG A 144 1.72 13.48 16.82
CA ARG A 144 1.69 12.73 18.07
C ARG A 144 0.36 12.87 18.81
N ASN A 145 -0.24 14.04 18.79
CA ASN A 145 -1.48 14.35 19.51
C ASN A 145 -2.75 14.10 18.66
N SER A 146 -2.62 13.67 17.42
CA SER A 146 -3.79 13.40 16.58
C SER A 146 -4.46 12.08 16.96
N ARG A 147 -5.79 12.06 16.85
CA ARG A 147 -6.61 10.86 17.05
C ARG A 147 -7.43 10.61 15.79
N THR A 148 -7.24 9.46 15.18
CA THR A 148 -7.95 9.04 13.96
C THR A 148 -7.90 7.52 13.81
N ILE A 149 -8.52 7.00 12.78
CA ILE A 149 -8.18 5.69 12.25
C ILE A 149 -6.86 5.85 11.50
N TYR A 150 -5.87 5.03 11.83
CA TYR A 150 -4.57 5.02 11.18
C TYR A 150 -4.46 3.87 10.20
N ARG A 151 -3.82 4.12 9.06
CA ARG A 151 -3.48 3.10 8.06
C ARG A 151 -2.01 3.22 7.67
N ALA A 152 -1.37 2.09 7.42
CA ALA A 152 0.01 2.04 6.97
C ALA A 152 0.22 0.92 5.95
N LEU A 153 1.11 1.16 4.98
CA LEU A 153 1.73 0.10 4.21
C LEU A 153 2.88 -0.47 5.04
N CYS A 154 2.85 -1.76 5.26
CA CYS A 154 3.77 -2.46 6.14
C CYS A 154 4.48 -3.61 5.47
N GLU A 155 5.65 -3.96 6.00
CA GLU A 155 6.31 -5.24 5.75
C GLU A 155 6.35 -6.05 7.04
N LYS A 156 5.86 -7.28 6.96
CA LYS A 156 5.93 -8.28 8.03
C LYS A 156 6.31 -9.63 7.44
N ASN A 157 7.35 -10.25 8.00
CA ASN A 157 7.82 -11.59 7.57
C ASN A 157 8.08 -11.69 6.05
N GLY A 158 8.65 -10.65 5.44
CA GLY A 158 8.93 -10.61 3.99
C GLY A 158 7.72 -10.41 3.09
N LYS A 159 6.54 -10.10 3.65
CA LYS A 159 5.31 -9.82 2.89
C LYS A 159 4.85 -8.38 3.10
N LEU A 160 4.38 -7.75 2.03
CA LEU A 160 3.67 -6.47 2.14
C LEU A 160 2.24 -6.70 2.61
N CYS A 161 1.78 -5.81 3.47
CA CYS A 161 0.40 -5.77 3.93
C CYS A 161 -0.04 -4.34 4.21
N ILE A 162 -1.34 -4.12 4.18
CA ILE A 162 -1.95 -2.88 4.67
C ILE A 162 -2.49 -3.15 6.06
N ILE A 163 -2.12 -2.31 7.03
CA ILE A 163 -2.58 -2.42 8.41
C ILE A 163 -3.39 -1.18 8.76
N GLU A 164 -4.57 -1.40 9.32
CA GLU A 164 -5.49 -0.34 9.74
C GLU A 164 -5.94 -0.54 11.18
N SER A 165 -6.02 0.54 11.96
CA SER A 165 -6.61 0.48 13.29
C SER A 165 -8.13 0.33 13.22
N LYS A 166 -8.70 -0.53 14.04
CA LYS A 166 -10.16 -0.79 14.09
C LYS A 166 -10.98 0.37 14.62
N LYS A 167 -10.34 1.25 15.38
CA LYS A 167 -10.97 2.38 16.07
C LYS A 167 -10.13 3.63 15.92
N VAL A 168 -10.72 4.76 16.24
CA VAL A 168 -10.00 6.02 16.43
C VAL A 168 -9.10 5.89 17.65
N ILE A 169 -7.79 5.99 17.44
CA ILE A 169 -6.74 5.84 18.46
C ILE A 169 -5.74 6.98 18.36
N THR A 170 -4.80 7.05 19.29
CA THR A 170 -3.65 7.95 19.20
C THR A 170 -2.61 7.38 18.23
N TYR A 171 -1.73 8.23 17.71
CA TYR A 171 -0.59 7.78 16.92
C TYR A 171 0.33 6.84 17.73
N GLU A 172 0.56 7.15 19.00
CA GLU A 172 1.40 6.33 19.88
C GLU A 172 0.84 4.92 20.07
N ASP A 173 -0.48 4.80 20.24
CA ASP A 173 -1.14 3.49 20.30
C ASP A 173 -0.97 2.71 18.98
N PHE A 174 -1.14 3.39 17.85
CA PHE A 174 -0.95 2.73 16.54
C PHE A 174 0.48 2.21 16.40
N VAL A 175 1.49 3.02 16.71
CA VAL A 175 2.91 2.62 16.67
C VAL A 175 3.18 1.43 17.59
N ARG A 176 2.63 1.46 18.81
CA ARG A 176 2.75 0.35 19.77
C ARG A 176 2.16 -0.92 19.18
N TYR A 177 0.94 -0.88 18.63
CA TYR A 177 0.30 -2.06 18.04
C TYR A 177 1.09 -2.60 16.84
N LEU A 178 1.68 -1.75 15.98
CA LEU A 178 2.55 -2.18 14.90
C LEU A 178 3.81 -2.89 15.43
N LYS A 179 4.40 -2.39 16.54
CA LYS A 179 5.55 -3.01 17.20
C LYS A 179 5.19 -4.37 17.81
N ASP A 180 4.08 -4.45 18.54
CA ASP A 180 3.59 -5.69 19.14
C ASP A 180 3.28 -6.74 18.06
N PHE A 181 2.79 -6.29 16.91
CA PHE A 181 2.55 -7.12 15.73
C PHE A 181 3.84 -7.49 14.97
N LYS A 182 5.02 -7.04 15.41
CA LYS A 182 6.36 -7.30 14.85
C LYS A 182 6.51 -6.86 13.39
N VAL A 183 6.00 -5.68 13.07
CA VAL A 183 6.19 -5.04 11.77
C VAL A 183 7.64 -4.62 11.63
N LYS A 184 8.29 -4.95 10.51
CA LYS A 184 9.68 -4.57 10.23
C LYS A 184 9.80 -3.19 9.58
N HIS A 185 8.87 -2.88 8.68
CA HIS A 185 8.76 -1.58 8.04
C HIS A 185 7.31 -1.12 8.04
N ALA A 186 7.08 0.17 8.28
CA ALA A 186 5.78 0.81 8.15
C ALA A 186 5.93 2.24 7.63
N ILE A 187 5.17 2.57 6.60
CA ILE A 187 5.00 3.92 6.08
C ILE A 187 3.52 4.30 6.16
N TYR A 188 3.22 5.48 6.67
CA TYR A 188 1.87 5.99 6.82
C TYR A 188 1.17 6.07 5.46
N LEU A 189 -0.12 5.87 5.43
CA LEU A 189 -0.98 6.15 4.28
C LEU A 189 -1.94 7.26 4.67
N ASP A 190 -2.24 8.17 3.73
CA ASP A 190 -3.02 9.36 4.04
C ASP A 190 -4.42 9.00 4.55
N MET A 191 -4.69 9.35 5.80
CA MET A 191 -5.94 9.12 6.51
C MET A 191 -6.50 10.45 7.03
N GLY A 192 -6.26 11.51 6.28
CA GLY A 192 -6.78 12.84 6.58
C GLY A 192 -8.30 12.84 6.73
N SER A 193 -8.83 13.90 7.30
CA SER A 193 -10.27 14.05 7.53
C SER A 193 -11.06 13.85 6.25
N GLY A 194 -11.78 12.75 6.15
CA GLY A 194 -12.57 12.39 4.98
C GLY A 194 -11.83 11.61 3.87
N TRP A 195 -10.59 11.18 4.11
CA TRP A 195 -9.75 10.49 3.10
C TRP A 195 -9.38 9.06 3.49
N ASN A 196 -10.25 8.40 4.19
CA ASN A 196 -10.04 7.05 4.67
C ASN A 196 -10.74 5.98 3.82
N HIS A 197 -11.33 6.38 2.68
CA HIS A 197 -11.99 5.45 1.78
C HIS A 197 -10.99 4.46 1.17
N ALA A 198 -11.33 3.19 1.22
CA ALA A 198 -10.57 2.13 0.58
C ALA A 198 -11.52 1.00 0.19
N TRP A 199 -11.06 0.10 -0.64
CA TRP A 199 -11.79 -1.11 -0.94
C TRP A 199 -10.83 -2.25 -1.30
N TYR A 200 -11.32 -3.47 -1.11
CA TYR A 200 -10.60 -4.66 -1.53
C TYR A 200 -11.56 -5.70 -2.11
N ARG A 201 -10.99 -6.70 -2.77
CA ARG A 201 -11.73 -7.79 -3.36
C ARG A 201 -11.50 -9.08 -2.58
N ASP A 202 -12.57 -9.58 -1.99
CA ASP A 202 -12.64 -10.92 -1.42
C ASP A 202 -13.25 -11.84 -2.48
N LYS A 203 -12.41 -12.58 -3.20
CA LYS A 203 -12.79 -13.34 -4.40
C LYS A 203 -13.49 -12.43 -5.43
N GLU A 204 -14.79 -12.64 -5.67
CA GLU A 204 -15.59 -11.81 -6.59
C GLU A 204 -16.31 -10.64 -5.90
N LYS A 205 -16.36 -10.63 -4.56
CA LYS A 205 -17.06 -9.61 -3.79
C LYS A 205 -16.16 -8.41 -3.52
N VAL A 206 -16.66 -7.21 -3.77
CA VAL A 206 -16.03 -5.96 -3.33
C VAL A 206 -16.45 -5.65 -1.91
N VAL A 207 -15.46 -5.42 -1.05
CA VAL A 207 -15.64 -4.94 0.32
C VAL A 207 -15.14 -3.50 0.39
N VAL A 208 -16.04 -2.58 0.70
CA VAL A 208 -15.73 -1.16 0.83
C VAL A 208 -15.42 -0.85 2.29
N LEU A 209 -14.27 -0.23 2.52
CA LEU A 209 -13.84 0.28 3.82
C LEU A 209 -14.12 1.79 3.83
N HIS A 210 -14.80 2.28 4.89
CA HIS A 210 -15.11 3.69 5.05
C HIS A 210 -15.83 4.28 3.81
N PRO A 211 -17.13 3.97 3.62
CA PRO A 211 -17.86 4.27 2.39
C PRO A 211 -18.09 5.76 2.11
N LYS A 212 -17.82 6.65 3.07
CA LYS A 212 -17.90 8.10 2.85
C LYS A 212 -16.69 8.55 2.04
N THR A 213 -16.90 8.73 0.74
CA THR A 213 -15.89 9.28 -0.16
C THR A 213 -15.92 10.80 -0.10
N HIS A 214 -14.75 11.42 0.03
CA HIS A 214 -14.53 12.82 -0.29
C HIS A 214 -13.64 12.89 -1.53
N ASN A 215 -13.96 13.77 -2.45
CA ASN A 215 -13.26 13.91 -3.74
C ASN A 215 -11.90 14.64 -3.61
N TYR A 216 -11.21 14.44 -2.50
CA TYR A 216 -10.03 15.22 -2.17
C TYR A 216 -8.71 14.46 -2.36
N CYS A 217 -8.73 13.14 -2.35
CA CYS A 217 -7.54 12.36 -2.60
C CYS A 217 -7.18 12.40 -4.09
N THR A 218 -5.89 12.45 -4.38
CA THR A 218 -5.37 12.53 -5.75
C THR A 218 -4.47 11.38 -6.12
N ASN A 219 -4.22 10.45 -5.18
CA ASN A 219 -3.34 9.32 -5.44
C ASN A 219 -3.66 8.11 -4.55
N TRP A 220 -3.52 6.93 -5.12
CA TRP A 220 -3.86 5.66 -4.45
C TRP A 220 -2.79 4.61 -4.69
N ILE A 221 -2.38 3.90 -3.63
CA ILE A 221 -1.65 2.65 -3.78
C ILE A 221 -2.65 1.56 -4.16
N THR A 222 -2.35 0.85 -5.24
CA THR A 222 -3.24 -0.14 -5.81
C THR A 222 -2.49 -1.44 -6.07
N PHE A 223 -3.05 -2.54 -5.59
CA PHE A 223 -2.53 -3.90 -5.76
C PHE A 223 -3.36 -4.62 -6.82
N TYR A 224 -2.70 -5.25 -7.79
CA TYR A 224 -3.32 -5.94 -8.91
C TYR A 224 -2.98 -7.44 -8.92
N LYS A 225 -3.88 -8.22 -9.54
CA LYS A 225 -3.68 -9.65 -9.83
C LYS A 225 -2.43 -9.88 -10.64
#